data_b1aa433090c6549b4ebc94e6ca0f0de8
#
_entry.id   b1aa433090c6549b4ebc94e6ca0f0de8
#
_cell.length_a   1.000
_cell.length_b   1.000
_cell.length_c   1.000
_cell.angle_alpha   90.00
_cell.angle_beta   90.00
_cell.angle_gamma   90.00
#
_symmetry.space_group_name_H-M   'P 1'
#
loop_
_entity.id
_entity.type
_entity.pdbx_description
1 polymer ?
#
loop_
_entity_poly.entity_id
_entity_poly.type
_entity_poly.pdbx_seq_one_letter_code
_entity_poly.pdbx_strand_id
1 'polypeptide(L)'
;MSIQEQQETKKKYYGEAMRYMDNAKECLKKANKEDNYYNDPKYVRMACGTAYSGVLVALDCFFILKGIHKPKGKERKTIEYYQDNLSKLDKKMLVSLNDTYKILHLSGYYDGIQNVNVVKEGFHLANFIIEKIMPVSE
;
A
#
# COMPACT_ATOMS: atom_id res chain seq x y z
N MET A 1 -7.43 22.22 7.51
CA MET A 1 -7.32 21.35 8.71
C MET A 1 -6.36 21.95 9.72
N SER A 2 -6.74 21.91 10.99
CA SER A 2 -5.81 22.22 12.07
C SER A 2 -4.76 21.11 12.19
N ILE A 3 -3.67 21.39 12.92
CA ILE A 3 -2.63 20.39 13.19
C ILE A 3 -3.24 19.19 13.92
N GLN A 4 -4.13 19.44 14.87
CA GLN A 4 -4.79 18.38 15.62
C GLN A 4 -5.66 17.49 14.71
N GLU A 5 -6.44 18.09 13.83
CA GLU A 5 -7.27 17.36 12.86
C GLU A 5 -6.42 16.53 11.92
N GLN A 6 -5.28 17.08 11.48
CA GLN A 6 -4.34 16.32 10.63
C GLN A 6 -3.81 15.09 11.36
N GLN A 7 -3.43 15.21 12.64
CA GLN A 7 -2.92 14.09 13.43
C GLN A 7 -4.00 13.03 13.67
N GLU A 8 -5.24 13.44 13.91
CA GLU A 8 -6.35 12.50 14.06
C GLU A 8 -6.63 11.74 12.76
N THR A 9 -6.60 12.44 11.63
CA THR A 9 -6.73 11.82 10.30
C THR A 9 -5.63 10.80 10.07
N LYS A 10 -4.38 11.15 10.36
CA LYS A 10 -3.24 10.24 10.24
C LYS A 10 -3.42 9.00 11.12
N LYS A 11 -3.82 9.18 12.38
CA LYS A 11 -4.02 8.04 13.30
C LYS A 11 -5.02 7.05 12.74
N LYS A 12 -6.14 7.54 12.21
CA LYS A 12 -7.20 6.70 11.64
C LYS A 12 -6.70 5.91 10.45
N TYR A 13 -6.13 6.59 9.48
CA TYR A 13 -5.70 5.96 8.23
C TYR A 13 -4.45 5.11 8.40
N TYR A 14 -3.49 5.58 9.20
CA TYR A 14 -2.30 4.80 9.50
C TYR A 14 -2.65 3.49 10.21
N GLY A 15 -3.53 3.54 11.21
CA GLY A 15 -4.01 2.34 11.90
C GLY A 15 -4.67 1.36 10.95
N GLU A 16 -5.50 1.85 10.03
CA GLU A 16 -6.15 1.00 9.03
C GLU A 16 -5.14 0.40 8.05
N ALA A 17 -4.21 1.20 7.54
CA ALA A 17 -3.16 0.71 6.64
C ALA A 17 -2.30 -0.37 7.31
N MET A 18 -1.91 -0.15 8.56
CA MET A 18 -1.12 -1.13 9.31
C MET A 18 -1.89 -2.41 9.58
N ARG A 19 -3.21 -2.32 9.79
CA ARG A 19 -4.06 -3.50 9.93
C ARG A 19 -4.04 -4.34 8.65
N TYR A 20 -4.11 -3.70 7.48
CA TYR A 20 -3.96 -4.40 6.21
C TYR A 20 -2.59 -5.08 6.10
N MET A 21 -1.53 -4.38 6.50
CA MET A 21 -0.17 -4.97 6.44
C MET A 21 -0.01 -6.15 7.38
N ASP A 22 -0.54 -6.07 8.59
CA ASP A 22 -0.50 -7.18 9.55
C ASP A 22 -1.27 -8.39 9.01
N ASN A 23 -2.44 -8.17 8.43
CA ASN A 23 -3.24 -9.23 7.81
C ASN A 23 -2.50 -9.84 6.63
N ALA A 24 -1.84 -9.02 5.82
CA ALA A 24 -1.04 -9.50 4.69
C ALA A 24 0.10 -10.40 5.15
N LYS A 25 0.80 -10.01 6.20
CA LYS A 25 1.90 -10.82 6.76
C LYS A 25 1.40 -12.16 7.31
N GLU A 26 0.26 -12.16 8.01
CA GLU A 26 -0.34 -13.39 8.51
C GLU A 26 -0.77 -14.32 7.37
N CYS A 27 -1.33 -13.76 6.32
CA CYS A 27 -1.70 -14.51 5.12
C CYS A 27 -0.46 -15.12 4.45
N LEU A 28 0.62 -14.34 4.35
CA LEU A 28 1.86 -14.79 3.70
C LEU A 28 2.51 -15.95 4.43
N LYS A 29 2.38 -16.03 5.75
CA LYS A 29 2.90 -17.16 6.53
C LYS A 29 2.29 -18.49 6.10
N LYS A 30 1.06 -18.48 5.62
CA LYS A 30 0.36 -19.69 5.17
C LYS A 30 0.90 -20.21 3.84
N ALA A 31 1.65 -19.41 3.10
CA ALA A 31 2.25 -19.84 1.84
C ALA A 31 3.40 -20.84 2.02
N ASN A 32 3.98 -20.90 3.21
CA ASN A 32 5.15 -21.72 3.56
C ASN A 32 6.34 -21.45 2.64
N LYS A 33 7.50 -21.32 3.24
CA LYS A 33 8.75 -21.08 2.50
C LYS A 33 9.62 -22.33 2.45
N GLU A 34 10.19 -22.61 1.30
CA GLU A 34 11.31 -23.52 1.14
C GLU A 34 12.43 -22.75 0.44
N ASP A 35 13.57 -22.60 1.10
CA ASP A 35 14.68 -21.80 0.60
C ASP A 35 14.20 -20.38 0.26
N ASN A 36 14.31 -19.98 -0.99
CA ASN A 36 13.92 -18.65 -1.44
C ASN A 36 12.58 -18.65 -2.19
N TYR A 37 11.68 -19.57 -1.81
CA TYR A 37 10.47 -19.84 -2.57
C TYR A 37 9.27 -20.02 -1.66
N TYR A 38 8.16 -19.37 -1.99
CA TYR A 38 6.86 -19.66 -1.36
C TYR A 38 6.20 -20.83 -2.08
N ASN A 39 5.72 -21.81 -1.32
CA ASN A 39 5.15 -23.04 -1.90
C ASN A 39 3.77 -22.84 -2.50
N ASP A 40 2.94 -21.98 -1.89
CA ASP A 40 1.55 -21.80 -2.30
C ASP A 40 1.30 -20.40 -2.87
N PRO A 41 1.19 -20.28 -4.19
CA PRO A 41 0.95 -18.96 -4.82
C PRO A 41 -0.40 -18.35 -4.46
N LYS A 42 -1.38 -19.14 -4.04
CA LYS A 42 -2.69 -18.62 -3.60
C LYS A 42 -2.52 -17.64 -2.46
N TYR A 43 -1.73 -17.99 -1.45
CA TYR A 43 -1.53 -17.12 -0.29
C TYR A 43 -0.63 -15.93 -0.63
N VAL A 44 0.28 -16.07 -1.57
CA VAL A 44 1.07 -14.95 -2.07
C VAL A 44 0.15 -13.92 -2.74
N ARG A 45 -0.74 -14.39 -3.60
CA ARG A 45 -1.73 -13.50 -4.26
C ARG A 45 -2.58 -12.75 -3.24
N MET A 46 -3.12 -13.44 -2.26
CA MET A 46 -3.94 -12.84 -1.21
C MET A 46 -3.16 -11.83 -0.39
N ALA A 47 -1.95 -12.18 0.02
CA ALA A 47 -1.10 -11.32 0.84
C ALA A 47 -0.71 -10.05 0.08
N CYS A 48 -0.27 -10.17 -1.16
CA CYS A 48 0.15 -9.02 -1.97
C CYS A 48 -1.02 -8.10 -2.29
N GLY A 49 -2.20 -8.65 -2.58
CA GLY A 49 -3.41 -7.84 -2.79
C GLY A 49 -3.81 -7.08 -1.54
N THR A 50 -3.74 -7.72 -0.38
CA THR A 50 -4.05 -7.09 0.91
C THR A 50 -3.06 -5.97 1.24
N ALA A 51 -1.76 -6.23 1.05
CA ALA A 51 -0.72 -5.21 1.26
C ALA A 51 -0.92 -4.00 0.33
N TYR A 52 -1.24 -4.25 -0.92
CA TYR A 52 -1.52 -3.18 -1.87
C TYR A 52 -2.71 -2.33 -1.44
N SER A 53 -3.76 -2.96 -0.90
CA SER A 53 -4.92 -2.22 -0.35
C SER A 53 -4.49 -1.29 0.78
N GLY A 54 -3.57 -1.72 1.63
CA GLY A 54 -3.00 -0.87 2.69
C GLY A 54 -2.27 0.35 2.13
N VAL A 55 -1.54 0.18 1.04
CA VAL A 55 -0.87 1.29 0.35
C VAL A 55 -1.90 2.32 -0.14
N LEU A 56 -2.99 1.86 -0.73
CA LEU A 56 -4.02 2.78 -1.23
C LEU A 56 -4.71 3.55 -0.10
N VAL A 57 -4.92 2.91 1.05
CA VAL A 57 -5.44 3.59 2.25
C VAL A 57 -4.50 4.73 2.65
N ALA A 58 -3.19 4.48 2.67
CA ALA A 58 -2.20 5.51 3.02
C ALA A 58 -2.21 6.67 2.02
N LEU A 59 -2.31 6.37 0.73
CA LEU A 59 -2.39 7.40 -0.31
C LEU A 59 -3.68 8.23 -0.21
N ASP A 60 -4.79 7.59 0.12
CA ASP A 60 -6.05 8.31 0.36
C ASP A 60 -5.88 9.34 1.48
N CYS A 61 -5.22 8.95 2.56
CA CYS A 61 -4.90 9.87 3.66
C CYS A 61 -4.02 11.02 3.18
N PHE A 62 -2.95 10.71 2.46
CA PHE A 62 -2.04 11.73 1.93
C PHE A 62 -2.79 12.75 1.09
N PHE A 63 -3.71 12.30 0.24
CA PHE A 63 -4.51 13.19 -0.60
C PHE A 63 -5.46 14.05 0.22
N ILE A 64 -6.11 13.48 1.23
CA ILE A 64 -6.98 14.24 2.14
C ILE A 64 -6.18 15.36 2.80
N LEU A 65 -4.99 15.07 3.29
CA LEU A 65 -4.12 16.07 3.92
C LEU A 65 -3.67 17.16 2.96
N LYS A 66 -3.63 16.87 1.66
CA LYS A 66 -3.28 17.84 0.61
C LYS A 66 -4.51 18.54 0.00
N GLY A 67 -5.70 18.27 0.53
CA GLY A 67 -6.91 18.91 0.04
C GLY A 67 -7.44 18.35 -1.27
N ILE A 68 -7.01 17.15 -1.66
CA ILE A 68 -7.50 16.48 -2.86
C ILE A 68 -8.84 15.83 -2.55
N HIS A 69 -9.86 16.17 -3.35
CA HIS A 69 -11.18 15.60 -3.21
C HIS A 69 -11.30 14.27 -3.95
N LYS A 70 -12.13 13.37 -3.42
CA LYS A 70 -12.44 12.10 -4.08
C LYS A 70 -13.09 12.36 -5.44
N PRO A 71 -12.92 11.46 -6.42
CA PRO A 71 -13.66 11.54 -7.67
C PRO A 71 -15.16 11.61 -7.41
N LYS A 72 -15.86 12.44 -8.19
CA LYS A 72 -17.30 12.62 -8.04
C LYS A 72 -18.07 11.47 -8.72
N GLY A 73 -19.23 11.13 -8.15
CA GLY A 73 -20.16 10.19 -8.75
C GLY A 73 -19.68 8.74 -8.70
N LYS A 74 -19.87 8.01 -9.82
CA LYS A 74 -19.53 6.59 -9.90
C LYS A 74 -18.10 6.31 -10.32
N GLU A 75 -17.27 7.34 -10.43
CA GLU A 75 -15.87 7.17 -10.83
C GLU A 75 -15.12 6.37 -9.78
N ARG A 76 -14.40 5.35 -10.23
CA ARG A 76 -13.55 4.54 -9.37
C ARG A 76 -12.18 5.19 -9.23
N LYS A 77 -11.57 5.02 -8.08
CA LYS A 77 -10.16 5.36 -7.91
C LYS A 77 -9.32 4.28 -8.59
N THR A 78 -8.78 4.62 -9.75
CA THR A 78 -7.89 3.73 -10.50
C THR A 78 -6.44 4.03 -10.16
N ILE A 79 -5.52 3.18 -10.62
CA ILE A 79 -4.09 3.47 -10.46
C ILE A 79 -3.74 4.81 -11.12
N GLU A 80 -4.37 5.15 -12.24
CA GLU A 80 -4.16 6.42 -12.93
C GLU A 80 -4.56 7.61 -12.06
N TYR A 81 -5.63 7.49 -11.28
CA TYR A 81 -6.03 8.52 -10.32
C TYR A 81 -4.90 8.81 -9.32
N TYR A 82 -4.31 7.76 -8.74
CA TYR A 82 -3.22 7.92 -7.79
C TYR A 82 -1.97 8.47 -8.45
N GLN A 83 -1.62 7.98 -9.64
CA GLN A 83 -0.45 8.43 -10.39
C GLN A 83 -0.57 9.90 -10.79
N ASP A 84 -1.72 10.32 -11.30
CA ASP A 84 -1.95 11.69 -11.73
C ASP A 84 -1.81 12.67 -10.56
N ASN A 85 -2.41 12.35 -9.41
CA ASN A 85 -2.28 13.20 -8.24
C ASN A 85 -0.85 13.25 -7.72
N LEU A 86 -0.16 12.12 -7.63
CA LEU A 86 1.22 12.10 -7.16
C LEU A 86 2.18 12.78 -8.11
N SER A 87 1.91 12.76 -9.41
CA SER A 87 2.75 13.46 -10.39
C SER A 87 2.82 14.97 -10.11
N LYS A 88 1.79 15.52 -9.49
CA LYS A 88 1.71 16.93 -9.14
C LYS A 88 2.20 17.23 -7.72
N LEU A 89 2.10 16.27 -6.81
CA LEU A 89 2.34 16.47 -5.39
C LEU A 89 3.70 15.97 -4.93
N ASP A 90 4.12 14.80 -5.38
CA ASP A 90 5.33 14.15 -4.87
C ASP A 90 5.83 13.11 -5.87
N LYS A 91 6.82 13.50 -6.66
CA LYS A 91 7.38 12.63 -7.71
C LYS A 91 8.13 11.42 -7.16
N LYS A 92 8.75 11.53 -5.99
CA LYS A 92 9.43 10.39 -5.36
C LYS A 92 8.41 9.35 -4.91
N MET A 93 7.29 9.80 -4.37
CA MET A 93 6.21 8.89 -3.97
C MET A 93 5.55 8.26 -5.20
N LEU A 94 5.48 8.99 -6.32
CA LEU A 94 5.00 8.42 -7.58
C LEU A 94 5.87 7.25 -8.03
N VAL A 95 7.19 7.39 -7.98
CA VAL A 95 8.11 6.29 -8.32
C VAL A 95 7.90 5.11 -7.38
N SER A 96 7.79 5.37 -6.07
CA SER A 96 7.53 4.32 -5.09
C SER A 96 6.21 3.61 -5.34
N LEU A 97 5.15 4.35 -5.70
CA LEU A 97 3.86 3.75 -6.04
C LEU A 97 3.98 2.87 -7.28
N ASN A 98 4.65 3.35 -8.32
CA ASN A 98 4.80 2.58 -9.56
C ASN A 98 5.54 1.26 -9.31
N ASP A 99 6.60 1.28 -8.51
CA ASP A 99 7.34 0.07 -8.16
C ASP A 99 6.49 -0.87 -7.29
N THR A 100 5.77 -0.32 -6.32
CA THR A 100 4.85 -1.09 -5.46
C THR A 100 3.75 -1.74 -6.29
N TYR A 101 3.16 -1.01 -7.22
CA TYR A 101 2.12 -1.52 -8.11
C TYR A 101 2.62 -2.70 -8.94
N LYS A 102 3.80 -2.57 -9.53
CA LYS A 102 4.39 -3.66 -10.34
C LYS A 102 4.62 -4.92 -9.52
N ILE A 103 5.11 -4.79 -8.30
CA ILE A 103 5.44 -5.94 -7.46
C ILE A 103 4.19 -6.51 -6.80
N LEU A 104 3.43 -5.69 -6.06
CA LEU A 104 2.32 -6.20 -5.25
C LEU A 104 1.08 -6.50 -6.08
N HIS A 105 0.73 -5.62 -7.02
CA HIS A 105 -0.50 -5.80 -7.80
C HIS A 105 -0.30 -6.71 -9.00
N LEU A 106 0.76 -6.52 -9.76
CA LEU A 106 0.98 -7.31 -10.98
C LEU A 106 1.72 -8.63 -10.70
N SER A 107 2.94 -8.57 -10.17
CA SER A 107 3.73 -9.79 -9.92
C SER A 107 3.12 -10.65 -8.80
N GLY A 108 2.67 -10.01 -7.71
CA GLY A 108 2.13 -10.72 -6.55
C GLY A 108 0.68 -11.14 -6.74
N TYR A 109 -0.23 -10.17 -6.83
CA TYR A 109 -1.66 -10.45 -6.86
C TYR A 109 -2.08 -11.17 -8.15
N TYR A 110 -1.71 -10.66 -9.31
CA TYR A 110 -2.09 -11.29 -10.59
C TYR A 110 -1.29 -12.53 -10.90
N ASP A 111 0.04 -12.46 -10.82
CA ASP A 111 0.90 -13.56 -11.27
C ASP A 111 1.23 -14.58 -10.20
N GLY A 112 1.04 -14.25 -8.91
CA GLY A 112 1.35 -15.16 -7.81
C GLY A 112 2.82 -15.49 -7.72
N ILE A 113 3.70 -14.50 -7.89
CA ILE A 113 5.14 -14.71 -7.87
C ILE A 113 5.57 -15.38 -6.57
N GLN A 114 6.40 -16.44 -6.69
CA GLN A 114 6.79 -17.24 -5.53
C GLN A 114 8.17 -16.87 -4.97
N ASN A 115 8.91 -15.98 -5.64
CA ASN A 115 10.24 -15.56 -5.18
C ASN A 115 10.12 -14.71 -3.91
N VAL A 116 10.72 -15.20 -2.82
CA VAL A 116 10.63 -14.56 -1.49
C VAL A 116 11.21 -13.13 -1.52
N ASN A 117 12.35 -12.94 -2.20
CA ASN A 117 13.00 -11.63 -2.23
C ASN A 117 12.16 -10.58 -2.93
N VAL A 118 11.48 -10.95 -4.01
CA VAL A 118 10.59 -10.03 -4.74
C VAL A 118 9.41 -9.61 -3.87
N VAL A 119 8.78 -10.56 -3.19
CA VAL A 119 7.65 -10.26 -2.29
C VAL A 119 8.10 -9.38 -1.13
N LYS A 120 9.26 -9.67 -0.53
CA LYS A 120 9.82 -8.82 0.53
C LYS A 120 10.04 -7.40 0.07
N GLU A 121 10.56 -7.20 -1.13
CA GLU A 121 10.75 -5.87 -1.69
C GLU A 121 9.42 -5.14 -1.83
N GLY A 122 8.38 -5.83 -2.30
CA GLY A 122 7.04 -5.25 -2.40
C GLY A 122 6.51 -4.78 -1.05
N PHE A 123 6.67 -5.59 0.00
CA PHE A 123 6.26 -5.24 1.36
C PHE A 123 7.09 -4.07 1.90
N HIS A 124 8.36 -4.01 1.58
CA HIS A 124 9.26 -2.92 1.97
C HIS A 124 8.79 -1.58 1.38
N LEU A 125 8.49 -1.59 0.08
CA LEU A 125 7.98 -0.41 -0.62
C LEU A 125 6.62 0.03 -0.06
N ALA A 126 5.76 -0.93 0.28
CA ALA A 126 4.46 -0.64 0.91
C ALA A 126 4.66 0.08 2.23
N ASN A 127 5.54 -0.43 3.09
CA ASN A 127 5.84 0.19 4.37
C ASN A 127 6.40 1.61 4.21
N PHE A 128 7.26 1.82 3.22
CA PHE A 128 7.83 3.13 2.93
C PHE A 128 6.73 4.17 2.65
N ILE A 129 5.74 3.80 1.83
CA ILE A 129 4.62 4.70 1.53
C ILE A 129 3.75 4.92 2.77
N ILE A 130 3.41 3.86 3.50
CA ILE A 130 2.56 3.94 4.68
C ILE A 130 3.19 4.81 5.77
N GLU A 131 4.51 4.75 5.94
CA GLU A 131 5.22 5.58 6.91
C GLU A 131 5.07 7.08 6.66
N LYS A 132 4.76 7.49 5.42
CA LYS A 132 4.57 8.92 5.10
C LYS A 132 3.37 9.53 5.82
N ILE A 133 2.42 8.73 6.25
CA ILE A 133 1.25 9.20 7.00
C ILE A 133 1.31 8.84 8.48
N MET A 134 2.45 8.35 8.96
CA MET A 134 2.60 8.00 10.37
C MET A 134 2.39 9.23 11.25
N PRO A 135 1.50 9.16 12.26
CA PRO A 135 1.30 10.29 13.16
C PRO A 135 2.54 10.53 14.02
N VAL A 136 2.71 11.79 14.44
CA VAL A 136 3.82 12.14 15.32
C VAL A 136 3.62 11.48 16.68
N SER A 137 4.69 10.89 17.21
CA SER A 137 4.68 10.32 18.58
C SER A 137 4.60 11.45 19.60
N GLU A 138 3.73 11.27 20.59
CA GLU A 138 3.68 12.17 21.75
C GLU A 138 4.75 11.81 22.78
#